data_112a344cad9bbfd14ce6ddbe7728f2f0
#
_entry.id   112a344cad9bbfd14ce6ddbe7728f2f0
#
_cell.length_a   1.000
_cell.length_b   1.000
_cell.length_c   1.000
_cell.angle_alpha   90.00
_cell.angle_beta   90.00
_cell.angle_gamma   90.00
#
_symmetry.space_group_name_H-M   'P 1'
#
loop_
_entity.id
_entity.type
_entity.pdbx_description
1 polymer ?
#
loop_
_entity_poly.entity_id
_entity_poly.type
_entity_poly.pdbx_seq_one_letter_code
_entity_poly.pdbx_strand_id
1 'polypeptide(L)'
;MAIPAARALYDKGFEIHWVCGRTVRPLLESYSWINLIPTNDKELLLGSSFQRVNQIFKLWSKLVFRKFDLCATLYYDWRYRLLTLPVWARRRLSLSWRERTNVLVAGRHHTDEFARIILGLDDTCREQSIPPVRPDQLPQSPIPHKTAQRRVVIVPGGASQLIREQYLRRWSPENLRRWPIESYIKLAELLRNRDWEVVLIGGPEDLWVRSYFRDIRVTDLIGTLSLPEVVALCDACDVVVSHDTGPLHLAGLSKASLIGLFGPTDPATRIPRRLLAVGIWGGQGFACRPCYDGRDFAPCSFNGCMRQISPELVLRQIDRLLDTRPKGEFLPRDVILPEID
;
A
#
# COMPACT_ATOMS: atom_id res chain seq x y z
N MET A 1 -1.36 3.09 5.65
CA MET A 1 -2.34 2.56 6.64
C MET A 1 -2.23 3.21 8.02
N ALA A 2 -1.05 3.53 8.57
CA ALA A 2 -0.93 4.16 9.89
C ALA A 2 -1.22 5.68 9.93
N ILE A 3 -1.20 6.36 8.79
CA ILE A 3 -1.45 7.83 8.71
C ILE A 3 -2.81 8.23 9.29
N PRO A 4 -3.93 7.53 9.03
CA PRO A 4 -5.22 7.87 9.64
C PRO A 4 -5.22 7.82 11.16
N ALA A 5 -4.51 6.86 11.75
CA ALA A 5 -4.36 6.78 13.20
C ALA A 5 -3.54 7.95 13.78
N ALA A 6 -2.47 8.35 13.09
CA ALA A 6 -1.68 9.53 13.46
C ALA A 6 -2.51 10.82 13.29
N ARG A 7 -3.33 10.92 12.24
CA ARG A 7 -4.25 12.05 12.03
C ARG A 7 -5.26 12.18 13.16
N ALA A 8 -5.83 11.08 13.61
CA ALA A 8 -6.76 11.07 14.74
C ALA A 8 -6.14 11.60 16.05
N LEU A 9 -4.82 11.39 16.25
CA LEU A 9 -4.09 12.00 17.37
C LEU A 9 -3.83 13.49 17.15
N TYR A 10 -3.42 13.87 15.92
CA TYR A 10 -3.21 15.28 15.58
C TYR A 10 -4.49 16.11 15.79
N ASP A 11 -5.64 15.60 15.36
CA ASP A 11 -6.94 16.25 15.54
C ASP A 11 -7.35 16.38 17.03
N LYS A 12 -6.73 15.59 17.92
CA LYS A 12 -6.84 15.72 19.38
C LYS A 12 -5.82 16.68 20.01
N GLY A 13 -5.03 17.38 19.19
CA GLY A 13 -4.04 18.35 19.63
C GLY A 13 -2.63 17.79 19.90
N PHE A 14 -2.36 16.53 19.55
CA PHE A 14 -1.00 15.97 19.68
C PHE A 14 -0.10 16.39 18.51
N GLU A 15 1.13 16.71 18.82
CA GLU A 15 2.17 16.92 17.81
C GLU A 15 2.69 15.55 17.32
N ILE A 16 2.72 15.36 16.01
CA ILE A 16 3.11 14.08 15.41
C ILE A 16 4.56 14.12 14.92
N HIS A 17 5.40 13.26 15.49
CA HIS A 17 6.76 13.01 15.03
C HIS A 17 6.85 11.62 14.39
N TRP A 18 7.42 11.54 13.19
CA TRP A 18 7.50 10.30 12.43
C TRP A 18 8.93 9.99 12.01
N VAL A 19 9.48 8.88 12.51
CA VAL A 19 10.74 8.34 12.02
C VAL A 19 10.49 7.66 10.68
N CYS A 20 11.14 8.10 9.62
CA CYS A 20 10.93 7.58 8.27
C CYS A 20 12.24 7.33 7.51
N GLY A 21 12.19 6.32 6.62
CA GLY A 21 13.23 6.05 5.64
C GLY A 21 13.18 7.00 4.44
N ARG A 22 14.22 6.95 3.62
CA ARG A 22 14.36 7.82 2.44
C ARG A 22 13.25 7.63 1.41
N THR A 23 12.85 6.39 1.20
CA THR A 23 11.86 6.03 0.17
C THR A 23 10.48 6.64 0.44
N VAL A 24 10.02 6.61 1.70
CA VAL A 24 8.68 7.11 2.06
C VAL A 24 8.68 8.59 2.47
N ARG A 25 9.86 9.18 2.68
CA ARG A 25 10.02 10.56 3.10
C ARG A 25 9.28 11.56 2.20
N PRO A 26 9.40 11.53 0.86
CA PRO A 26 8.71 12.49 -0.01
C PRO A 26 7.18 12.47 0.17
N LEU A 27 6.61 11.28 0.39
CA LEU A 27 5.16 11.17 0.65
C LEU A 27 4.79 11.78 2.00
N LEU A 28 5.57 11.51 3.05
CA LEU A 28 5.27 12.04 4.38
C LEU A 28 5.50 13.56 4.48
N GLU A 29 6.44 14.12 3.70
CA GLU A 29 6.64 15.57 3.56
C GLU A 29 5.42 16.28 2.95
N SER A 30 4.56 15.54 2.24
CA SER A 30 3.31 16.08 1.68
C SER A 30 2.19 16.27 2.71
N TYR A 31 2.44 15.90 3.99
CA TYR A 31 1.53 16.14 5.12
C TYR A 31 2.12 17.22 6.02
N SER A 32 1.55 18.43 6.00
CA SER A 32 2.06 19.60 6.72
C SER A 32 2.08 19.46 8.25
N TRP A 33 1.30 18.53 8.78
CA TRP A 33 1.12 18.28 10.21
C TRP A 33 2.04 17.19 10.79
N ILE A 34 2.92 16.60 9.96
CA ILE A 34 3.86 15.54 10.40
C ILE A 34 5.28 16.12 10.50
N ASN A 35 5.87 16.06 11.69
CA ASN A 35 7.26 16.37 11.92
C ASN A 35 8.15 15.16 11.63
N LEU A 36 8.95 15.23 10.57
CA LEU A 36 9.76 14.11 10.13
C LEU A 36 11.11 14.01 10.86
N ILE A 37 11.48 12.80 11.20
CA ILE A 37 12.80 12.42 11.71
C ILE A 37 13.43 11.46 10.69
N PRO A 38 14.08 11.97 9.63
CA PRO A 38 14.59 11.15 8.56
C PRO A 38 15.78 10.31 8.99
N THR A 39 15.81 9.04 8.52
CA THR A 39 16.90 8.11 8.70
C THR A 39 17.27 7.44 7.37
N ASN A 40 18.50 6.88 7.29
CA ASN A 40 18.92 6.12 6.11
C ASN A 40 18.55 4.64 6.30
N ASP A 41 17.36 4.28 5.88
CA ASP A 41 16.83 2.92 5.95
C ASP A 41 17.65 1.91 5.14
N LYS A 42 18.24 2.31 4.00
CA LYS A 42 19.11 1.45 3.20
C LYS A 42 20.36 1.03 3.99
N GLU A 43 21.03 1.96 4.66
CA GLU A 43 22.17 1.64 5.51
C GLU A 43 21.78 0.85 6.77
N LEU A 44 20.59 1.16 7.37
CA LEU A 44 20.07 0.43 8.52
C LEU A 44 19.77 -1.04 8.21
N LEU A 45 19.20 -1.33 7.03
CA LEU A 45 18.75 -2.67 6.67
C LEU A 45 19.83 -3.48 5.94
N LEU A 46 20.55 -2.84 5.00
CA LEU A 46 21.46 -3.51 4.06
C LEU A 46 22.94 -3.13 4.26
N GLY A 47 23.22 -2.12 5.09
CA GLY A 47 24.59 -1.66 5.35
C GLY A 47 25.45 -2.67 6.13
N SER A 48 26.76 -2.43 6.16
CA SER A 48 27.69 -3.14 7.05
C SER A 48 27.33 -2.91 8.52
N SER A 49 27.84 -3.76 9.42
CA SER A 49 27.60 -3.62 10.86
C SER A 49 27.98 -2.23 11.38
N PHE A 50 29.07 -1.67 10.90
CA PHE A 50 29.51 -0.31 11.25
C PHE A 50 28.51 0.76 10.77
N GLN A 51 28.05 0.66 9.52
CA GLN A 51 27.05 1.60 8.97
C GLN A 51 25.72 1.52 9.74
N ARG A 52 25.25 0.31 10.07
CA ARG A 52 24.04 0.10 10.89
C ARG A 52 24.16 0.77 12.25
N VAL A 53 25.25 0.49 12.97
CA VAL A 53 25.49 1.08 14.30
C VAL A 53 25.57 2.60 14.21
N ASN A 54 26.29 3.16 13.25
CA ASN A 54 26.41 4.61 13.04
C ASN A 54 25.03 5.25 12.76
N GLN A 55 24.18 4.63 11.93
CA GLN A 55 22.83 5.13 11.67
C GLN A 55 21.92 5.06 12.90
N ILE A 56 22.05 4.02 13.72
CA ILE A 56 21.35 3.92 14.99
C ILE A 56 21.75 5.08 15.92
N PHE A 57 23.05 5.33 16.09
CA PHE A 57 23.53 6.44 16.92
C PHE A 57 23.08 7.80 16.37
N LYS A 58 23.13 8.02 15.06
CA LYS A 58 22.62 9.25 14.43
C LYS A 58 21.11 9.45 14.67
N LEU A 59 20.33 8.38 14.67
CA LEU A 59 18.91 8.46 15.00
C LEU A 59 18.71 8.72 16.49
N TRP A 60 19.44 8.02 17.33
CA TRP A 60 19.35 8.16 18.78
C TRP A 60 19.75 9.56 19.26
N SER A 61 20.76 10.20 18.68
CA SER A 61 21.14 11.57 19.01
C SER A 61 20.02 12.60 18.74
N LYS A 62 19.14 12.30 17.78
CA LYS A 62 17.96 13.13 17.49
C LYS A 62 16.80 12.88 18.47
N LEU A 63 16.80 11.77 19.18
CA LEU A 63 15.68 11.30 19.99
C LEU A 63 15.91 11.40 21.51
N VAL A 64 17.17 11.30 21.99
CA VAL A 64 17.53 11.08 23.40
C VAL A 64 17.03 12.19 24.35
N PHE A 65 16.96 13.44 23.89
CA PHE A 65 16.51 14.57 24.72
C PHE A 65 15.03 14.92 24.51
N ARG A 66 14.30 14.16 23.70
CA ARG A 66 12.90 14.43 23.42
C ARG A 66 12.02 13.60 24.35
N LYS A 67 10.98 14.25 24.88
CA LYS A 67 9.94 13.62 25.70
C LYS A 67 8.65 13.55 24.87
N PHE A 68 8.01 12.39 24.92
CA PHE A 68 6.75 12.17 24.21
C PHE A 68 5.71 11.57 25.16
N ASP A 69 4.45 11.84 24.92
CA ASP A 69 3.36 11.17 25.63
C ASP A 69 3.23 9.72 25.16
N LEU A 70 3.40 9.49 23.86
CA LEU A 70 3.27 8.18 23.23
C LEU A 70 4.42 7.93 22.24
N CYS A 71 5.04 6.75 22.34
CA CYS A 71 5.93 6.20 21.32
C CYS A 71 5.33 4.88 20.80
N ALA A 72 4.96 4.84 19.51
CA ALA A 72 4.35 3.68 18.88
C ALA A 72 5.26 3.06 17.83
N THR A 73 5.45 1.74 17.88
CA THR A 73 6.17 0.94 16.88
C THR A 73 5.18 -0.04 16.24
N LEU A 74 4.64 0.34 15.10
CA LEU A 74 3.57 -0.41 14.40
C LEU A 74 4.14 -1.50 13.46
N TYR A 75 5.14 -2.22 13.95
CA TYR A 75 5.72 -3.35 13.24
C TYR A 75 6.20 -4.42 14.21
N TYR A 76 6.09 -5.70 13.83
CA TYR A 76 6.40 -6.82 14.73
C TYR A 76 7.89 -7.08 14.93
N ASP A 77 8.76 -6.63 14.04
CA ASP A 77 10.19 -6.86 14.12
C ASP A 77 10.80 -6.07 15.30
N TRP A 78 11.44 -6.78 16.22
CA TRP A 78 12.08 -6.22 17.41
C TRP A 78 13.15 -5.14 17.12
N ARG A 79 13.76 -5.18 15.92
CA ARG A 79 14.76 -4.20 15.49
C ARG A 79 14.19 -2.79 15.47
N TYR A 80 12.90 -2.63 15.12
CA TYR A 80 12.25 -1.32 15.15
C TYR A 80 12.05 -0.79 16.57
N ARG A 81 11.90 -1.67 17.58
CA ARG A 81 11.88 -1.26 18.98
C ARG A 81 13.23 -0.70 19.42
N LEU A 82 14.33 -1.28 18.93
CA LEU A 82 15.69 -0.80 19.18
C LEU A 82 15.89 0.63 18.68
N LEU A 83 15.32 0.98 17.52
CA LEU A 83 15.42 2.33 16.96
C LEU A 83 14.83 3.41 17.89
N THR A 84 13.83 3.07 18.68
CA THR A 84 13.17 3.99 19.59
C THR A 84 13.61 3.84 21.06
N LEU A 85 14.63 3.05 21.33
CA LEU A 85 15.08 2.76 22.70
C LEU A 85 15.35 4.03 23.54
N PRO A 86 16.09 5.06 23.04
CA PRO A 86 16.42 6.24 23.82
C PRO A 86 15.27 7.25 23.96
N VAL A 87 14.13 6.99 23.31
CA VAL A 87 12.97 7.89 23.41
C VAL A 87 12.40 7.86 24.84
N TRP A 88 12.25 9.00 25.45
CA TRP A 88 11.52 9.13 26.70
C TRP A 88 10.03 9.27 26.40
N ALA A 89 9.24 8.23 26.66
CA ALA A 89 7.81 8.24 26.41
C ALA A 89 7.04 7.79 27.65
N ARG A 90 5.98 8.54 27.99
CA ARG A 90 5.06 8.20 29.08
C ARG A 90 4.39 6.85 28.83
N ARG A 91 4.05 6.57 27.57
CA ARG A 91 3.46 5.30 27.13
C ARG A 91 4.21 4.79 25.92
N ARG A 92 4.53 3.48 25.90
CA ARG A 92 5.14 2.79 24.76
C ARG A 92 4.22 1.71 24.25
N LEU A 93 3.99 1.71 22.95
CA LEU A 93 3.22 0.69 22.26
C LEU A 93 4.10 0.04 21.17
N SER A 94 4.02 -1.27 21.07
CA SER A 94 4.63 -2.00 19.97
C SER A 94 3.76 -3.17 19.60
N LEU A 95 3.66 -3.49 18.32
CA LEU A 95 3.03 -4.73 17.89
C LEU A 95 3.76 -5.92 18.49
N SER A 96 3.02 -6.84 19.07
CA SER A 96 3.54 -8.03 19.73
C SER A 96 2.66 -9.24 19.42
N TRP A 97 3.27 -10.35 19.04
CA TRP A 97 2.55 -11.63 18.89
C TRP A 97 2.13 -12.25 20.24
N ARG A 98 2.65 -11.72 21.34
CA ARG A 98 2.41 -12.26 22.69
C ARG A 98 1.33 -11.50 23.46
N GLU A 99 1.11 -10.24 23.12
CA GLU A 99 0.19 -9.35 23.81
C GLU A 99 -1.10 -9.20 23.01
N ARG A 100 -2.21 -9.69 23.53
CA ARG A 100 -3.51 -9.71 22.84
C ARG A 100 -3.96 -8.34 22.35
N THR A 101 -3.75 -7.30 23.14
CA THR A 101 -4.15 -5.92 22.81
C THR A 101 -3.28 -5.28 21.74
N ASN A 102 -2.06 -5.78 21.55
CA ASN A 102 -1.09 -5.25 20.59
C ASN A 102 -0.90 -6.14 19.36
N VAL A 103 -1.84 -7.04 19.08
CA VAL A 103 -1.89 -7.89 17.90
C VAL A 103 -2.98 -7.39 16.96
N LEU A 104 -2.72 -7.44 15.65
CA LEU A 104 -3.76 -7.20 14.65
C LEU A 104 -4.76 -8.35 14.68
N VAL A 105 -6.04 -8.03 14.87
CA VAL A 105 -7.11 -9.03 14.86
C VAL A 105 -7.34 -9.48 13.40
N ALA A 106 -7.36 -10.79 13.19
CA ALA A 106 -7.59 -11.37 11.86
C ALA A 106 -8.95 -10.94 11.30
N GLY A 107 -9.00 -10.70 10.00
CA GLY A 107 -10.21 -10.28 9.28
C GLY A 107 -10.57 -8.81 9.41
N ARG A 108 -9.90 -8.04 10.28
CA ARG A 108 -10.13 -6.60 10.42
C ARG A 108 -9.23 -5.77 9.53
N HIS A 109 -9.70 -4.61 9.16
CA HIS A 109 -8.93 -3.70 8.32
C HIS A 109 -7.73 -3.12 9.07
N HIS A 110 -6.54 -3.20 8.49
CA HIS A 110 -5.30 -2.81 9.14
C HIS A 110 -5.26 -1.34 9.58
N THR A 111 -5.93 -0.43 8.87
CA THR A 111 -6.02 0.98 9.29
C THR A 111 -6.74 1.12 10.62
N ASP A 112 -7.85 0.42 10.80
CA ASP A 112 -8.61 0.45 12.05
C ASP A 112 -7.85 -0.22 13.18
N GLU A 113 -7.15 -1.31 12.89
CA GLU A 113 -6.33 -2.00 13.87
C GLU A 113 -5.16 -1.14 14.38
N PHE A 114 -4.49 -0.41 13.49
CA PHE A 114 -3.47 0.56 13.94
C PHE A 114 -4.08 1.66 14.80
N ALA A 115 -5.25 2.17 14.44
CA ALA A 115 -5.93 3.17 15.27
C ALA A 115 -6.37 2.59 16.61
N ARG A 116 -6.92 1.39 16.64
CA ARG A 116 -7.30 0.68 17.87
C ARG A 116 -6.11 0.55 18.84
N ILE A 117 -4.97 0.08 18.34
CA ILE A 117 -3.76 -0.11 19.15
C ILE A 117 -3.23 1.23 19.65
N ILE A 118 -3.12 2.24 18.82
CA ILE A 118 -2.63 3.57 19.18
C ILE A 118 -3.52 4.22 20.25
N LEU A 119 -4.84 4.11 20.09
CA LEU A 119 -5.80 4.64 21.05
C LEU A 119 -5.93 3.79 22.32
N GLY A 120 -5.35 2.60 22.32
CA GLY A 120 -5.41 1.66 23.45
C GLY A 120 -6.79 1.06 23.67
N LEU A 121 -7.54 0.86 22.60
CA LEU A 121 -8.85 0.25 22.64
C LEU A 121 -8.74 -1.28 22.71
N ASP A 122 -9.75 -1.90 23.29
CA ASP A 122 -9.86 -3.36 23.38
C ASP A 122 -10.03 -4.01 22.01
N ASP A 123 -9.70 -5.30 21.88
CA ASP A 123 -9.89 -6.10 20.67
C ASP A 123 -11.38 -6.41 20.38
N THR A 124 -12.27 -6.17 21.32
CA THR A 124 -13.73 -6.25 21.16
C THR A 124 -14.34 -5.00 20.50
N CYS A 125 -13.60 -3.87 20.46
CA CYS A 125 -14.09 -2.65 19.84
C CYS A 125 -14.45 -2.87 18.37
N ARG A 126 -15.60 -2.32 17.94
CA ARG A 126 -16.04 -2.37 16.56
C ARG A 126 -15.07 -1.62 15.64
N GLU A 127 -14.89 -2.09 14.42
CA GLU A 127 -14.18 -1.36 13.37
C GLU A 127 -14.82 0.01 13.13
N GLN A 128 -13.96 1.02 12.95
CA GLN A 128 -14.39 2.42 12.80
C GLN A 128 -14.55 2.83 11.32
N SER A 129 -14.15 1.96 10.39
CA SER A 129 -14.19 2.23 8.95
C SER A 129 -13.46 3.52 8.56
N ILE A 130 -12.27 3.74 9.15
CA ILE A 130 -11.50 4.97 8.99
C ILE A 130 -11.03 5.11 7.55
N PRO A 131 -11.35 6.23 6.86
CA PRO A 131 -10.92 6.47 5.50
C PRO A 131 -9.43 6.80 5.41
N PRO A 132 -8.82 6.64 4.22
CA PRO A 132 -7.48 7.15 3.96
C PRO A 132 -7.41 8.67 4.15
N VAL A 133 -6.28 9.17 4.64
CA VAL A 133 -6.01 10.61 4.76
C VAL A 133 -5.16 11.04 3.58
N ARG A 134 -5.67 11.96 2.77
CA ARG A 134 -4.92 12.52 1.63
C ARG A 134 -3.78 13.42 2.10
N PRO A 135 -2.67 13.49 1.33
CA PRO A 135 -1.66 14.52 1.52
C PRO A 135 -2.26 15.93 1.34
N ASP A 136 -1.76 16.88 2.13
CA ASP A 136 -2.18 18.30 2.05
C ASP A 136 -1.63 18.96 0.78
N GLN A 137 -0.42 18.55 0.38
CA GLN A 137 0.30 19.08 -0.76
C GLN A 137 0.73 17.95 -1.70
N LEU A 138 0.35 18.06 -2.95
CA LEU A 138 0.77 17.13 -4.00
C LEU A 138 1.46 17.92 -5.12
N PRO A 139 2.48 17.34 -5.77
CA PRO A 139 3.08 17.94 -6.96
C PRO A 139 2.07 17.96 -8.11
N GLN A 140 2.41 18.66 -9.17
CA GLN A 140 1.65 18.55 -10.41
C GLN A 140 1.74 17.13 -10.98
N SER A 141 0.68 16.70 -11.66
CA SER A 141 0.69 15.41 -12.33
C SER A 141 1.80 15.38 -13.39
N PRO A 142 2.59 14.29 -13.48
CA PRO A 142 3.64 14.13 -14.48
C PRO A 142 3.10 14.03 -15.92
N ILE A 143 1.82 13.83 -16.06
CA ILE A 143 1.10 13.88 -17.34
C ILE A 143 -0.04 14.90 -17.26
N PRO A 144 -0.37 15.58 -18.38
CA PRO A 144 -1.41 16.60 -18.38
C PRO A 144 -2.75 16.02 -17.94
N HIS A 145 -3.57 16.86 -17.32
CA HIS A 145 -4.96 16.50 -17.05
C HIS A 145 -5.64 16.13 -18.36
N LYS A 146 -6.42 15.07 -18.29
CA LYS A 146 -7.14 14.47 -19.38
C LYS A 146 -8.09 15.46 -20.06
N THR A 147 -8.13 15.44 -21.38
CA THR A 147 -9.06 16.24 -22.19
C THR A 147 -10.33 15.46 -22.52
N ALA A 148 -10.28 14.41 -23.31
CA ALA A 148 -11.44 13.64 -23.76
C ALA A 148 -11.29 12.12 -23.58
N GLN A 149 -10.06 11.60 -23.73
CA GLN A 149 -9.78 10.17 -23.72
C GLN A 149 -9.74 9.62 -22.28
N ARG A 150 -10.38 8.47 -22.00
CA ARG A 150 -10.30 7.79 -20.70
C ARG A 150 -8.89 7.26 -20.47
N ARG A 151 -8.42 7.33 -19.24
CA ARG A 151 -7.07 6.96 -18.84
C ARG A 151 -7.08 5.96 -17.68
N VAL A 152 -6.38 4.85 -17.85
CA VAL A 152 -6.24 3.79 -16.84
C VAL A 152 -4.78 3.62 -16.49
N VAL A 153 -4.47 3.66 -15.19
CA VAL A 153 -3.17 3.26 -14.65
C VAL A 153 -3.21 1.77 -14.34
N ILE A 154 -2.23 1.02 -14.80
CA ILE A 154 -2.03 -0.38 -14.41
C ILE A 154 -0.67 -0.57 -13.74
N VAL A 155 -0.62 -1.45 -12.73
CA VAL A 155 0.57 -1.72 -11.91
C VAL A 155 0.97 -3.20 -12.03
N PRO A 156 1.68 -3.60 -13.09
CA PRO A 156 2.03 -5.01 -13.30
C PRO A 156 3.17 -5.51 -12.43
N GLY A 157 4.08 -4.60 -12.00
CA GLY A 157 5.18 -4.86 -11.09
C GLY A 157 4.76 -4.82 -9.64
N GLY A 158 5.71 -4.58 -8.78
CA GLY A 158 5.50 -4.41 -7.35
C GLY A 158 6.12 -5.52 -6.52
N ALA A 159 6.57 -5.10 -5.34
CA ALA A 159 7.37 -5.84 -4.38
C ALA A 159 8.81 -6.13 -4.85
N SER A 160 9.74 -5.49 -4.16
CA SER A 160 11.18 -5.66 -4.42
C SER A 160 11.64 -7.08 -4.12
N GLN A 161 12.13 -7.77 -5.13
CA GLN A 161 12.80 -9.07 -4.98
C GLN A 161 14.12 -8.95 -4.18
N LEU A 162 14.75 -7.78 -4.17
CA LEU A 162 16.14 -7.59 -3.73
C LEU A 162 16.38 -7.80 -2.23
N ILE A 163 15.39 -7.64 -1.38
CA ILE A 163 15.60 -7.74 0.08
C ILE A 163 15.44 -9.17 0.59
N ARG A 164 14.69 -10.02 -0.09
CA ARG A 164 14.35 -11.37 0.37
C ARG A 164 15.05 -12.51 -0.33
N GLU A 165 15.50 -12.36 -1.56
CA GLU A 165 16.21 -13.43 -2.29
C GLU A 165 17.50 -13.89 -1.58
N GLN A 166 18.13 -13.02 -0.80
CA GLN A 166 19.29 -13.39 0.03
C GLN A 166 18.94 -14.29 1.24
N TYR A 167 17.66 -14.28 1.68
CA TYR A 167 17.24 -14.99 2.88
C TYR A 167 16.32 -16.20 2.64
N LEU A 168 15.64 -16.26 1.49
CA LEU A 168 14.66 -17.32 1.19
C LEU A 168 14.88 -17.91 -0.20
N ARG A 169 15.77 -18.87 -0.30
CA ARG A 169 16.21 -19.52 -1.55
C ARG A 169 15.16 -20.30 -2.35
N ARG A 170 13.87 -20.36 -2.00
CA ARG A 170 12.89 -21.21 -2.70
C ARG A 170 11.54 -20.64 -3.06
N TRP A 171 11.02 -19.62 -2.39
CA TRP A 171 9.65 -19.12 -2.64
C TRP A 171 9.61 -17.63 -2.36
N SER A 172 9.31 -16.79 -3.36
CA SER A 172 9.05 -15.37 -3.15
C SER A 172 7.57 -15.16 -2.90
N PRO A 173 7.13 -14.90 -1.65
CA PRO A 173 5.72 -14.59 -1.33
C PRO A 173 5.19 -13.38 -2.11
N GLU A 174 6.08 -12.56 -2.61
CA GLU A 174 5.80 -11.36 -3.38
C GLU A 174 5.19 -11.69 -4.75
N ASN A 175 5.66 -12.78 -5.38
CA ASN A 175 5.09 -13.25 -6.64
C ASN A 175 3.68 -13.83 -6.46
N LEU A 176 3.33 -14.32 -5.26
CA LEU A 176 2.01 -14.89 -5.01
C LEU A 176 0.89 -13.85 -5.05
N ARG A 177 1.16 -12.59 -4.75
CA ARG A 177 0.18 -11.50 -4.82
C ARG A 177 0.06 -10.89 -6.21
N ARG A 178 1.04 -11.13 -7.08
CA ARG A 178 1.07 -10.54 -8.42
C ARG A 178 0.08 -11.24 -9.34
N TRP A 179 -0.73 -10.46 -10.03
CA TRP A 179 -1.55 -10.96 -11.11
C TRP A 179 -0.64 -11.38 -12.28
N PRO A 180 -0.94 -12.47 -13.02
CA PRO A 180 -0.12 -12.91 -14.15
C PRO A 180 0.15 -11.78 -15.13
N ILE A 181 1.38 -11.68 -15.63
CA ILE A 181 1.76 -10.60 -16.54
C ILE A 181 0.94 -10.65 -17.85
N GLU A 182 0.61 -11.86 -18.30
CA GLU A 182 -0.22 -12.11 -19.48
C GLU A 182 -1.63 -11.51 -19.33
N SER A 183 -2.15 -11.54 -18.11
CA SER A 183 -3.45 -10.96 -17.78
C SER A 183 -3.42 -9.43 -17.82
N TYR A 184 -2.31 -8.81 -17.36
CA TYR A 184 -2.10 -7.36 -17.52
C TYR A 184 -1.97 -6.94 -18.98
N ILE A 185 -1.24 -7.73 -19.79
CA ILE A 185 -1.11 -7.52 -21.23
C ILE A 185 -2.49 -7.54 -21.88
N LYS A 186 -3.25 -8.61 -21.62
CA LYS A 186 -4.60 -8.76 -22.18
C LYS A 186 -5.54 -7.63 -21.77
N LEU A 187 -5.49 -7.18 -20.51
CA LEU A 187 -6.26 -6.03 -20.06
C LEU A 187 -5.85 -4.76 -20.82
N ALA A 188 -4.54 -4.52 -21.00
CA ALA A 188 -4.05 -3.36 -21.72
C ALA A 188 -4.53 -3.37 -23.20
N GLU A 189 -4.50 -4.52 -23.88
CA GLU A 189 -5.05 -4.69 -25.22
C GLU A 189 -6.55 -4.36 -25.27
N LEU A 190 -7.33 -4.90 -24.35
CA LEU A 190 -8.78 -4.65 -24.27
C LEU A 190 -9.10 -3.16 -24.06
N LEU A 191 -8.32 -2.47 -23.24
CA LEU A 191 -8.44 -1.04 -23.00
C LEU A 191 -8.04 -0.22 -24.24
N ARG A 192 -6.94 -0.59 -24.90
CA ARG A 192 -6.47 0.06 -26.12
C ARG A 192 -7.46 -0.09 -27.28
N ASN A 193 -8.09 -1.25 -27.42
CA ASN A 193 -9.14 -1.50 -28.43
C ASN A 193 -10.38 -0.60 -28.24
N ARG A 194 -10.54 0.00 -27.04
CA ARG A 194 -11.55 1.00 -26.73
C ARG A 194 -11.05 2.44 -26.81
N ASP A 195 -9.86 2.64 -27.38
CA ASP A 195 -9.16 3.92 -27.48
C ASP A 195 -8.88 4.59 -26.11
N TRP A 196 -8.65 3.80 -25.08
CA TRP A 196 -8.27 4.33 -23.76
C TRP A 196 -6.76 4.46 -23.64
N GLU A 197 -6.30 5.50 -22.95
CA GLU A 197 -4.88 5.64 -22.61
C GLU A 197 -4.52 4.69 -21.46
N VAL A 198 -3.52 3.86 -21.67
CA VAL A 198 -2.97 2.95 -20.65
C VAL A 198 -1.64 3.50 -20.19
N VAL A 199 -1.51 3.70 -18.86
CA VAL A 199 -0.29 4.18 -18.21
C VAL A 199 0.26 3.07 -17.32
N LEU A 200 1.55 2.74 -17.51
CA LEU A 200 2.27 1.78 -16.69
C LEU A 200 3.02 2.52 -15.58
N ILE A 201 2.89 2.04 -14.35
CA ILE A 201 3.72 2.50 -13.23
C ILE A 201 4.33 1.33 -12.46
N GLY A 202 5.42 1.61 -11.77
CA GLY A 202 6.17 0.67 -10.93
C GLY A 202 7.41 1.34 -10.38
N GLY A 203 8.11 0.66 -9.48
CA GLY A 203 9.43 1.08 -8.99
C GLY A 203 10.55 0.82 -10.02
N PRO A 204 11.79 1.27 -9.73
CA PRO A 204 12.94 0.96 -10.56
C PRO A 204 13.19 -0.56 -10.73
N GLU A 205 12.77 -1.34 -9.75
CA GLU A 205 12.89 -2.80 -9.78
C GLU A 205 11.94 -3.46 -10.78
N ASP A 206 10.90 -2.73 -11.25
CA ASP A 206 9.88 -3.22 -12.15
C ASP A 206 10.21 -2.96 -13.64
N LEU A 207 11.41 -2.48 -13.96
CA LEU A 207 11.85 -2.21 -15.35
C LEU A 207 11.75 -3.44 -16.28
N TRP A 208 11.78 -4.63 -15.72
CA TRP A 208 11.57 -5.88 -16.46
C TRP A 208 10.19 -5.96 -17.13
N VAL A 209 9.18 -5.27 -16.61
CA VAL A 209 7.82 -5.23 -17.17
C VAL A 209 7.81 -4.67 -18.59
N ARG A 210 8.68 -3.70 -18.89
CA ARG A 210 8.75 -3.02 -20.19
C ARG A 210 8.82 -3.96 -21.37
N SER A 211 9.59 -5.05 -21.22
CA SER A 211 9.78 -6.03 -22.30
C SER A 211 8.49 -6.71 -22.74
N TYR A 212 7.50 -6.82 -21.87
CA TYR A 212 6.22 -7.46 -22.13
C TYR A 212 5.18 -6.55 -22.81
N PHE A 213 5.39 -5.23 -22.80
CA PHE A 213 4.46 -4.25 -23.36
C PHE A 213 4.99 -3.58 -24.62
N ARG A 214 6.03 -4.12 -25.25
CA ARG A 214 6.68 -3.51 -26.44
C ARG A 214 5.73 -3.26 -27.60
N ASP A 215 4.81 -4.19 -27.83
CA ASP A 215 3.88 -4.19 -28.95
C ASP A 215 2.54 -3.50 -28.64
N ILE A 216 2.41 -2.97 -27.42
CA ILE A 216 1.21 -2.28 -26.96
C ILE A 216 1.54 -0.80 -26.74
N ARG A 217 0.77 0.09 -27.36
CA ARG A 217 0.92 1.53 -27.14
C ARG A 217 0.51 1.90 -25.72
N VAL A 218 1.49 2.16 -24.85
CA VAL A 218 1.31 2.56 -23.47
C VAL A 218 2.18 3.79 -23.12
N THR A 219 1.77 4.56 -22.12
CA THR A 219 2.62 5.57 -21.49
C THR A 219 3.40 4.91 -20.36
N ASP A 220 4.70 4.74 -20.53
CA ASP A 220 5.57 4.06 -19.56
C ASP A 220 6.21 5.08 -18.60
N LEU A 221 5.83 4.98 -17.34
CA LEU A 221 6.37 5.77 -16.22
C LEU A 221 7.01 4.89 -15.14
N ILE A 222 7.37 3.63 -15.47
CA ILE A 222 8.01 2.72 -14.52
C ILE A 222 9.38 3.26 -14.11
N GLY A 223 9.63 3.36 -12.81
CA GLY A 223 10.89 3.80 -12.21
C GLY A 223 11.16 5.30 -12.28
N THR A 224 10.20 6.10 -12.74
CA THR A 224 10.40 7.56 -12.94
C THR A 224 9.75 8.43 -11.88
N LEU A 225 8.78 7.89 -11.13
CA LEU A 225 7.92 8.66 -10.23
C LEU A 225 8.34 8.55 -8.77
N SER A 226 8.30 9.65 -8.05
CA SER A 226 8.26 9.67 -6.59
C SER A 226 6.87 9.28 -6.07
N LEU A 227 6.76 8.88 -4.80
CA LEU A 227 5.48 8.44 -4.23
C LEU A 227 4.37 9.51 -4.29
N PRO A 228 4.62 10.82 -4.01
CA PRO A 228 3.59 11.84 -4.19
C PRO A 228 3.21 12.08 -5.66
N GLU A 229 4.15 11.93 -6.60
CA GLU A 229 3.82 12.01 -8.03
C GLU A 229 2.93 10.85 -8.48
N VAL A 230 3.08 9.65 -7.90
CA VAL A 230 2.14 8.54 -8.14
C VAL A 230 0.72 8.92 -7.72
N VAL A 231 0.55 9.57 -6.56
CA VAL A 231 -0.78 10.03 -6.12
C VAL A 231 -1.34 11.09 -7.07
N ALA A 232 -0.50 12.07 -7.47
CA ALA A 232 -0.89 13.14 -8.39
C ALA A 232 -1.24 12.60 -9.80
N LEU A 233 -0.48 11.61 -10.29
CA LEU A 233 -0.79 10.91 -11.53
C LEU A 233 -2.16 10.21 -11.44
N CYS A 234 -2.39 9.47 -10.35
CA CYS A 234 -3.68 8.80 -10.15
C CYS A 234 -4.85 9.79 -10.11
N ASP A 235 -4.67 11.00 -9.57
CA ASP A 235 -5.70 12.05 -9.61
C ASP A 235 -6.05 12.51 -11.04
N ALA A 236 -5.11 12.39 -11.98
CA ALA A 236 -5.29 12.74 -13.39
C ALA A 236 -5.85 11.57 -14.24
N CYS A 237 -6.19 10.44 -13.61
CA CYS A 237 -6.68 9.23 -14.27
C CYS A 237 -8.10 8.88 -13.83
N ASP A 238 -8.79 8.04 -14.63
CA ASP A 238 -10.14 7.59 -14.30
C ASP A 238 -10.12 6.39 -13.35
N VAL A 239 -9.24 5.43 -13.62
CA VAL A 239 -9.16 4.16 -12.89
C VAL A 239 -7.71 3.76 -12.67
N VAL A 240 -7.46 3.15 -11.53
CA VAL A 240 -6.20 2.45 -11.22
C VAL A 240 -6.49 0.99 -10.99
N VAL A 241 -5.74 0.10 -11.65
CA VAL A 241 -5.78 -1.36 -11.44
C VAL A 241 -4.45 -1.81 -10.84
N SER A 242 -4.48 -2.38 -9.66
CA SER A 242 -3.28 -2.85 -8.95
C SER A 242 -3.60 -4.09 -8.13
N HIS A 243 -2.65 -5.01 -8.01
CA HIS A 243 -2.72 -6.05 -7.00
C HIS A 243 -2.31 -5.50 -5.60
N ASP A 244 -2.39 -6.33 -4.55
CA ASP A 244 -2.05 -5.96 -3.17
C ASP A 244 -0.56 -5.59 -3.01
N THR A 245 -0.26 -4.31 -3.25
CA THR A 245 1.10 -3.74 -3.23
C THR A 245 1.09 -2.26 -2.83
N GLY A 246 2.27 -1.66 -2.63
CA GLY A 246 2.40 -0.25 -2.26
C GLY A 246 1.60 0.73 -3.12
N PRO A 247 1.70 0.68 -4.45
CA PRO A 247 0.91 1.52 -5.36
C PRO A 247 -0.61 1.45 -5.16
N LEU A 248 -1.18 0.30 -4.75
CA LEU A 248 -2.60 0.18 -4.39
C LEU A 248 -2.99 1.18 -3.29
N HIS A 249 -2.15 1.27 -2.26
CA HIS A 249 -2.39 2.17 -1.13
C HIS A 249 -2.14 3.64 -1.49
N LEU A 250 -1.19 3.92 -2.39
CA LEU A 250 -0.98 5.27 -2.93
C LEU A 250 -2.17 5.71 -3.78
N ALA A 251 -2.66 4.85 -4.68
CA ALA A 251 -3.87 5.08 -5.45
C ALA A 251 -5.10 5.28 -4.56
N GLY A 252 -5.13 4.62 -3.39
CA GLY A 252 -6.13 4.85 -2.36
C GLY A 252 -6.19 6.28 -1.82
N LEU A 253 -5.12 7.06 -1.97
CA LEU A 253 -5.04 8.48 -1.60
C LEU A 253 -5.49 9.42 -2.73
N SER A 254 -5.75 8.90 -3.94
CA SER A 254 -6.16 9.67 -5.12
C SER A 254 -7.68 9.75 -5.27
N LYS A 255 -8.15 10.47 -6.29
CA LYS A 255 -9.58 10.57 -6.66
C LYS A 255 -10.00 9.56 -7.73
N ALA A 256 -9.06 8.80 -8.33
CA ALA A 256 -9.37 7.80 -9.35
C ALA A 256 -10.21 6.65 -8.78
N SER A 257 -11.03 6.01 -9.60
CA SER A 257 -11.63 4.73 -9.23
C SER A 257 -10.53 3.68 -9.03
N LEU A 258 -10.69 2.76 -8.10
CA LEU A 258 -9.64 1.81 -7.72
C LEU A 258 -10.13 0.38 -7.81
N ILE A 259 -9.38 -0.46 -8.54
CA ILE A 259 -9.56 -1.90 -8.56
C ILE A 259 -8.33 -2.55 -7.93
N GLY A 260 -8.54 -3.21 -6.81
CA GLY A 260 -7.55 -4.04 -6.14
C GLY A 260 -7.73 -5.51 -6.50
N LEU A 261 -6.65 -6.17 -6.95
CA LEU A 261 -6.63 -7.59 -7.27
C LEU A 261 -6.02 -8.36 -6.10
N PHE A 262 -6.76 -9.32 -5.57
CA PHE A 262 -6.38 -10.08 -4.39
C PHE A 262 -6.51 -11.58 -4.64
N GLY A 263 -5.64 -12.33 -4.02
CA GLY A 263 -5.70 -13.79 -4.01
C GLY A 263 -5.30 -14.33 -2.64
N PRO A 264 -3.99 -14.24 -2.28
CA PRO A 264 -3.50 -14.75 -0.99
C PRO A 264 -4.01 -13.97 0.22
N THR A 265 -4.30 -12.68 0.04
CA THR A 265 -4.73 -11.76 1.11
C THR A 265 -6.20 -11.41 0.97
N ASP A 266 -6.85 -11.21 2.11
CA ASP A 266 -8.25 -10.77 2.16
C ASP A 266 -8.36 -9.27 1.82
N PRO A 267 -9.09 -8.89 0.76
CA PRO A 267 -9.29 -7.49 0.40
C PRO A 267 -9.95 -6.68 1.51
N ALA A 268 -10.85 -7.25 2.29
CA ALA A 268 -11.51 -6.56 3.40
C ALA A 268 -10.52 -5.98 4.40
N THR A 269 -9.33 -6.60 4.56
CA THR A 269 -8.31 -6.15 5.49
C THR A 269 -7.37 -5.09 4.94
N ARG A 270 -7.36 -4.84 3.62
CA ARG A 270 -6.29 -4.08 2.97
C ARG A 270 -6.71 -3.03 1.97
N ILE A 271 -7.84 -3.22 1.26
CA ILE A 271 -8.25 -2.27 0.24
C ILE A 271 -8.55 -0.90 0.86
N PRO A 272 -8.08 0.21 0.28
CA PRO A 272 -8.42 1.54 0.79
C PRO A 272 -9.93 1.75 0.88
N ARG A 273 -10.44 2.04 2.08
CA ARG A 273 -11.86 2.23 2.36
C ARG A 273 -12.34 3.59 1.89
N ARG A 274 -12.65 3.67 0.62
CA ARG A 274 -13.21 4.86 0.00
C ARG A 274 -14.25 4.50 -1.05
N LEU A 275 -15.08 5.46 -1.37
CA LEU A 275 -16.00 5.34 -2.49
C LEU A 275 -15.22 5.01 -3.79
N LEU A 276 -15.81 4.24 -4.67
CA LEU A 276 -15.20 3.81 -5.93
C LEU A 276 -13.93 2.93 -5.77
N ALA A 277 -13.81 2.17 -4.69
CA ALA A 277 -12.82 1.12 -4.56
C ALA A 277 -13.49 -0.25 -4.57
N VAL A 278 -12.98 -1.15 -5.42
CA VAL A 278 -13.45 -2.54 -5.57
C VAL A 278 -12.30 -3.49 -5.36
N GLY A 279 -12.49 -4.49 -4.51
CA GLY A 279 -11.56 -5.62 -4.34
C GLY A 279 -12.04 -6.84 -5.08
N ILE A 280 -11.31 -7.30 -6.09
CA ILE A 280 -11.58 -8.58 -6.77
C ILE A 280 -10.76 -9.65 -6.07
N TRP A 281 -11.42 -10.64 -5.49
CA TRP A 281 -10.78 -11.67 -4.69
C TRP A 281 -10.86 -13.04 -5.36
N GLY A 282 -9.78 -13.46 -5.99
CA GLY A 282 -9.64 -14.78 -6.58
C GLY A 282 -9.46 -15.89 -5.54
N GLY A 283 -9.48 -17.14 -5.99
CA GLY A 283 -9.36 -18.32 -5.13
C GLY A 283 -10.69 -18.79 -4.56
N GLN A 284 -11.82 -18.45 -5.16
CA GLN A 284 -13.11 -19.00 -4.78
C GLN A 284 -13.08 -20.52 -4.91
N GLY A 285 -13.53 -21.21 -3.85
CA GLY A 285 -13.46 -22.67 -3.74
C GLY A 285 -12.10 -23.23 -3.29
N PHE A 286 -11.06 -22.41 -3.09
CA PHE A 286 -9.77 -22.89 -2.58
C PHE A 286 -9.74 -22.88 -1.05
N ALA A 287 -9.47 -24.04 -0.46
CA ALA A 287 -9.39 -24.21 1.00
C ALA A 287 -8.27 -23.36 1.66
N CYS A 288 -7.25 -22.96 0.88
CA CYS A 288 -6.14 -22.11 1.35
C CYS A 288 -6.42 -20.61 1.34
N ARG A 289 -7.64 -20.17 1.06
CA ARG A 289 -8.01 -18.76 0.97
C ARG A 289 -8.62 -18.22 2.27
N PRO A 290 -8.07 -17.14 2.87
CA PRO A 290 -6.78 -16.51 2.56
C PRO A 290 -5.61 -17.40 3.01
N CYS A 291 -4.50 -17.42 2.24
CA CYS A 291 -3.33 -18.21 2.61
C CYS A 291 -2.28 -17.40 3.39
N TYR A 292 -2.51 -16.12 3.59
CA TYR A 292 -1.70 -15.27 4.46
C TYR A 292 -2.29 -15.26 5.86
N ASP A 293 -1.55 -15.76 6.83
CA ASP A 293 -1.97 -15.87 8.23
C ASP A 293 -1.70 -14.61 9.08
N GLY A 294 -1.20 -13.55 8.47
CA GLY A 294 -0.77 -12.31 9.13
C GLY A 294 0.75 -12.21 9.29
N ARG A 295 1.47 -13.31 9.13
CA ARG A 295 2.93 -13.39 9.22
C ARG A 295 3.57 -13.98 7.96
N ASP A 296 3.09 -15.12 7.54
CA ASP A 296 3.66 -15.90 6.45
C ASP A 296 2.59 -16.32 5.42
N PHE A 297 3.01 -16.65 4.21
CA PHE A 297 2.15 -17.23 3.18
C PHE A 297 2.28 -18.75 3.20
N ALA A 298 1.18 -19.45 2.99
CA ALA A 298 1.23 -20.88 2.74
C ALA A 298 2.07 -21.20 1.48
N PRO A 299 2.81 -22.31 1.45
CA PRO A 299 3.55 -22.72 0.26
C PRO A 299 2.63 -22.86 -0.95
N CYS A 300 2.97 -22.22 -2.06
CA CYS A 300 2.19 -22.24 -3.28
C CYS A 300 3.08 -22.14 -4.51
N SER A 301 2.92 -23.09 -5.44
CA SER A 301 3.67 -23.11 -6.70
C SER A 301 2.88 -22.61 -7.90
N PHE A 302 1.55 -22.47 -7.76
CA PHE A 302 0.68 -22.28 -8.91
C PHE A 302 0.03 -20.89 -8.96
N ASN A 303 -0.15 -20.21 -7.82
CA ASN A 303 -0.84 -18.91 -7.73
C ASN A 303 -2.25 -18.94 -8.40
N GLY A 304 -2.99 -20.03 -8.23
CA GLY A 304 -4.27 -20.27 -8.91
C GLY A 304 -5.34 -19.22 -8.57
N CYS A 305 -5.31 -18.71 -7.33
CA CYS A 305 -6.23 -17.65 -6.91
C CYS A 305 -6.12 -16.38 -7.76
N MET A 306 -4.91 -15.94 -8.10
CA MET A 306 -4.74 -14.78 -8.98
C MET A 306 -5.08 -15.10 -10.43
N ARG A 307 -4.89 -16.35 -10.87
CA ARG A 307 -5.22 -16.79 -12.23
C ARG A 307 -6.73 -16.91 -12.48
N GLN A 308 -7.54 -17.07 -11.45
CA GLN A 308 -9.01 -17.05 -11.57
C GLN A 308 -9.55 -15.66 -11.94
N ILE A 309 -8.81 -14.60 -11.69
CA ILE A 309 -9.26 -13.24 -12.03
C ILE A 309 -9.02 -13.04 -13.53
N SER A 310 -10.08 -13.03 -14.33
CA SER A 310 -9.97 -12.81 -15.78
C SER A 310 -9.83 -11.31 -16.10
N PRO A 311 -9.11 -10.94 -17.18
CA PRO A 311 -9.04 -9.55 -17.66
C PRO A 311 -10.41 -8.97 -18.01
N GLU A 312 -11.32 -9.79 -18.52
CA GLU A 312 -12.70 -9.41 -18.85
C GLU A 312 -13.51 -9.05 -17.61
N LEU A 313 -13.33 -9.80 -16.50
CA LEU A 313 -13.94 -9.44 -15.21
C LEU A 313 -13.44 -8.08 -14.73
N VAL A 314 -12.13 -7.85 -14.79
CA VAL A 314 -11.54 -6.55 -14.41
C VAL A 314 -12.12 -5.42 -15.27
N LEU A 315 -12.24 -5.64 -16.59
CA LEU A 315 -12.80 -4.67 -17.51
C LEU A 315 -14.28 -4.36 -17.21
N ARG A 316 -15.10 -5.38 -16.91
CA ARG A 316 -16.50 -5.18 -16.47
C ARG A 316 -16.59 -4.34 -15.18
N GLN A 317 -15.67 -4.55 -14.23
CA GLN A 317 -15.65 -3.75 -13.00
C GLN A 317 -15.18 -2.30 -13.25
N ILE A 318 -14.28 -2.08 -14.20
CA ILE A 318 -13.92 -0.73 -14.66
C ILE A 318 -15.15 -0.02 -15.19
N ASP A 319 -15.89 -0.65 -16.13
CA ASP A 319 -17.10 -0.08 -16.71
C ASP A 319 -18.10 0.29 -15.59
N ARG A 320 -18.41 -0.67 -14.70
CA ARG A 320 -19.34 -0.46 -13.59
C ARG A 320 -18.95 0.71 -12.69
N LEU A 321 -17.67 0.85 -12.36
CA LEU A 321 -17.18 1.97 -11.53
C LEU A 321 -17.32 3.31 -12.22
N LEU A 322 -17.12 3.35 -13.54
CA LEU A 322 -17.23 4.59 -14.32
C LEU A 322 -18.68 5.02 -14.54
N ASP A 323 -19.61 4.07 -14.67
CA ASP A 323 -21.04 4.33 -14.82
C ASP A 323 -21.69 4.80 -13.51
N THR A 324 -21.16 4.33 -12.37
CA THR A 324 -21.69 4.65 -11.03
C THR A 324 -21.03 5.88 -10.39
N ARG A 325 -20.15 6.58 -11.08
CA ARG A 325 -19.26 7.61 -10.53
C ARG A 325 -20.00 8.79 -9.89
N PRO A 326 -20.11 8.87 -8.55
CA PRO A 326 -20.45 10.12 -7.88
C PRO A 326 -19.25 11.08 -7.95
N LYS A 327 -19.54 12.36 -8.11
CA LYS A 327 -18.49 13.37 -8.19
C LYS A 327 -17.85 13.60 -6.81
N GLY A 328 -16.59 13.24 -6.68
CA GLY A 328 -15.65 14.05 -5.92
C GLY A 328 -15.41 13.75 -4.44
N GLU A 329 -16.04 12.77 -3.76
CA GLU A 329 -15.86 12.61 -2.31
C GLU A 329 -15.15 11.32 -1.89
N PHE A 330 -14.28 11.44 -0.87
CA PHE A 330 -13.67 10.31 -0.15
C PHE A 330 -14.62 9.84 0.93
N LEU A 331 -15.59 9.01 0.58
CA LEU A 331 -16.48 8.40 1.56
C LEU A 331 -16.02 6.96 1.87
N PRO A 332 -16.06 6.54 3.14
CA PRO A 332 -15.88 5.15 3.51
C PRO A 332 -16.91 4.27 2.82
N ARG A 333 -16.52 3.12 2.33
CA ARG A 333 -17.43 2.15 1.73
C ARG A 333 -16.95 0.73 2.04
N ASP A 334 -17.91 -0.17 2.13
CA ASP A 334 -17.64 -1.60 2.23
C ASP A 334 -16.96 -2.11 0.97
N VAL A 335 -16.15 -3.15 1.14
CA VAL A 335 -15.46 -3.81 0.03
C VAL A 335 -16.48 -4.51 -0.85
N ILE A 336 -16.47 -4.20 -2.14
CA ILE A 336 -17.27 -4.92 -3.14
C ILE A 336 -16.45 -6.14 -3.58
N LEU A 337 -17.02 -7.32 -3.41
CA LEU A 337 -16.46 -8.59 -3.86
C LEU A 337 -17.34 -9.08 -5.03
N PRO A 338 -16.97 -8.77 -6.28
CA PRO A 338 -17.70 -9.28 -7.43
C PRO A 338 -17.53 -10.80 -7.52
N GLU A 339 -18.58 -11.48 -7.96
CA GLU A 339 -18.52 -12.91 -8.25
C GLU A 339 -17.50 -13.16 -9.37
N ILE A 340 -16.78 -14.25 -9.24
CA ILE A 340 -15.81 -14.75 -10.23
C ILE A 340 -16.50 -15.89 -10.95
N ASP A 341 -16.70 -15.72 -12.24
CA ASP A 341 -17.31 -16.71 -13.12
C ASP A 341 -16.42 -17.94 -13.31
#